data_73213fdbcaead4cffeaa241eee276264
#
_entry.id   73213fdbcaead4cffeaa241eee276264
#
_cell.length_a   1.000
_cell.length_b   1.000
_cell.length_c   1.000
_cell.angle_alpha   90.00
_cell.angle_beta   90.00
_cell.angle_gamma   90.00
#
_symmetry.space_group_name_H-M   'P 1'
#
loop_
_entity.id
_entity.type
_entity.pdbx_description
1 polymer ?
#
loop_
_entity_poly.entity_id
_entity_poly.type
_entity_poly.pdbx_seq_one_letter_code
_entity_poly.pdbx_strand_id
1 'polypeptide(L)'
;MSDLPDAQNGESSHRSGFGEFAGEATGLIDRSFREQIVLVAVRFPGSSTDQVEANLDELAQLVDTAGADPVDRVIQKREAPDPATYVGKGKATEIHEASEASDADTVVFDNELSPAQQFNLEKILKRTALDRTAVILDIFAQNATTLEGKAQVELAQLK
;
A
#
# COMPACT_ATOMS: atom_id res chain seq x y z
N MET A 1 32.03 -2.74 -5.52
CA MET A 1 31.51 -2.58 -5.36
C MET A 1 30.66 -2.44 -5.02
N SER A 2 30.75 -2.59 -4.96
CA SER A 2 29.93 -2.41 -4.56
C SER A 2 29.10 -2.11 -4.20
N ASP A 3 29.12 -1.99 -4.18
CA ASP A 3 28.36 -1.56 -3.63
C ASP A 3 27.38 -1.68 -3.36
N LEU A 4 27.72 -2.05 -3.52
CA LEU A 4 26.93 -2.24 -3.21
C LEU A 4 26.04 -2.16 -2.70
N PRO A 5 25.89 -2.15 -2.73
CA PRO A 5 25.00 -2.15 -2.26
C PRO A 5 24.37 -1.76 -1.51
N ASP A 6 24.81 -1.56 -1.33
CA ASP A 6 24.31 -1.15 -0.45
C ASP A 6 23.13 -0.60 -0.48
N ALA A 7 23.21 -0.35 -1.05
CA ALA A 7 22.27 -0.09 -0.79
C ALA A 7 21.27 -0.30 -0.66
N GLN A 8 21.69 -0.06 -0.84
CA GLN A 8 20.75 -0.23 -0.78
C GLN A 8 20.02 -0.79 -0.09
N ASN A 9 20.57 -1.02 0.17
CA ASN A 9 19.94 -1.86 0.85
C ASN A 9 19.11 -1.42 1.84
N GLY A 10 19.44 -0.60 2.35
CA GLY A 10 18.81 -0.43 3.53
C GLY A 10 17.41 -0.07 3.51
N GLU A 11 17.09 1.04 3.15
CA GLU A 11 15.77 1.50 3.36
C GLU A 11 14.78 0.78 2.54
N SER A 12 15.14 0.45 1.38
CA SER A 12 14.16 -0.25 0.56
C SER A 12 14.14 -1.72 0.86
N SER A 13 15.13 -2.20 1.58
CA SER A 13 15.21 -3.64 1.75
C SER A 13 14.05 -4.18 2.56
N HIS A 14 13.58 -3.46 3.56
CA HIS A 14 12.48 -4.01 4.32
C HIS A 14 11.20 -4.04 3.51
N ARG A 15 11.09 -3.20 2.50
CA ARG A 15 9.94 -3.28 1.63
C ARG A 15 10.15 -4.27 0.53
N SER A 16 11.35 -4.30 0.00
CA SER A 16 11.61 -5.26 -1.03
C SER A 16 11.59 -6.67 -0.50
N GLY A 17 11.65 -6.81 0.80
CA GLY A 17 11.51 -8.11 1.40
C GLY A 17 10.09 -8.57 1.51
N PHE A 18 9.23 -8.07 0.65
CA PHE A 18 7.83 -8.41 0.64
C PHE A 18 7.61 -9.92 0.69
N GLY A 19 8.38 -10.67 -0.09
CA GLY A 19 8.24 -12.11 -0.09
C GLY A 19 8.67 -12.75 1.21
N GLU A 20 9.54 -12.10 1.93
CA GLU A 20 10.01 -12.64 3.20
C GLU A 20 8.97 -12.52 4.27
N PHE A 21 8.11 -11.55 4.17
CA PHE A 21 7.11 -11.33 5.19
C PHE A 21 6.07 -12.42 5.25
N ALA A 22 5.93 -13.19 4.20
CA ALA A 22 4.96 -14.25 4.19
C ALA A 22 5.20 -15.23 5.33
N GLY A 23 6.47 -15.44 5.67
CA GLY A 23 6.79 -16.36 6.74
C GLY A 23 6.69 -15.76 8.12
N GLU A 24 6.65 -14.47 8.21
CA GLU A 24 6.66 -13.80 9.50
C GLU A 24 5.31 -13.31 9.95
N ALA A 25 4.33 -13.39 9.09
CA ALA A 25 2.97 -12.98 9.45
C ALA A 25 2.88 -11.54 9.88
N THR A 26 3.81 -10.71 9.44
CA THR A 26 3.71 -9.30 9.69
C THR A 26 3.03 -8.65 8.51
N GLY A 27 2.46 -7.49 8.69
CA GLY A 27 1.76 -6.82 7.63
C GLY A 27 2.68 -6.18 6.64
N LEU A 28 2.10 -5.63 5.59
CA LEU A 28 2.83 -4.91 4.54
C LEU A 28 3.10 -3.47 4.94
N ILE A 29 2.35 -2.95 5.87
CA ILE A 29 2.51 -1.60 6.38
C ILE A 29 3.31 -1.68 7.67
N ASP A 30 4.37 -0.88 7.73
CA ASP A 30 5.23 -0.84 8.90
C ASP A 30 4.50 -0.18 10.06
N ARG A 31 4.45 -0.82 11.21
CA ARG A 31 3.74 -0.31 12.37
C ARG A 31 4.63 0.24 13.45
N SER A 32 5.95 0.22 13.23
CA SER A 32 6.84 0.84 14.18
C SER A 32 6.66 2.36 14.19
N PHE A 33 6.03 2.89 13.15
CA PHE A 33 5.65 4.30 13.06
C PHE A 33 4.43 4.36 12.14
N ARG A 34 3.75 5.51 12.12
CA ARG A 34 2.59 5.65 11.24
C ARG A 34 3.09 6.11 9.87
N GLU A 35 3.00 5.22 8.89
CA GLU A 35 3.37 5.56 7.52
C GLU A 35 2.43 6.61 6.98
N GLN A 36 2.95 7.46 6.11
CA GLN A 36 2.14 8.44 5.40
C GLN A 36 1.86 7.89 4.03
N ILE A 37 0.60 7.90 3.66
CA ILE A 37 0.15 7.19 2.47
C ILE A 37 -0.64 8.12 1.56
N VAL A 38 -0.29 8.08 0.26
CA VAL A 38 -1.06 8.75 -0.77
C VAL A 38 -2.06 7.74 -1.33
N LEU A 39 -3.32 8.14 -1.41
CA LEU A 39 -4.37 7.29 -1.96
C LEU A 39 -4.61 7.66 -3.41
N VAL A 40 -4.77 6.65 -4.26
CA VAL A 40 -4.98 6.87 -5.69
C VAL A 40 -6.19 6.09 -6.14
N ALA A 41 -7.04 6.70 -6.94
CA ALA A 41 -8.17 6.04 -7.55
C ALA A 41 -8.26 6.42 -9.02
N VAL A 42 -8.73 5.48 -9.82
CA VAL A 42 -8.99 5.73 -11.23
C VAL A 42 -10.49 5.64 -11.44
N ARG A 43 -11.03 6.65 -12.10
CA ARG A 43 -12.46 6.70 -12.39
C ARG A 43 -12.69 6.30 -13.83
N PHE A 44 -13.46 5.25 -14.04
CA PHE A 44 -13.77 4.73 -15.37
C PHE A 44 -15.18 5.16 -15.77
N PRO A 45 -15.52 5.05 -17.06
CA PRO A 45 -16.88 5.34 -17.50
C PRO A 45 -17.88 4.49 -16.72
N GLY A 46 -18.99 5.08 -16.36
CA GLY A 46 -20.01 4.40 -15.59
C GLY A 46 -19.90 4.64 -14.10
N SER A 47 -18.80 5.20 -13.63
CA SER A 47 -18.66 5.56 -12.23
C SER A 47 -18.78 7.07 -12.08
N SER A 48 -19.39 7.51 -11.00
CA SER A 48 -19.51 8.94 -10.75
C SER A 48 -18.36 9.40 -9.86
N THR A 49 -18.14 10.70 -9.86
CA THR A 49 -17.16 11.29 -8.97
C THR A 49 -17.51 11.00 -7.51
N ASP A 50 -18.80 11.10 -7.19
CA ASP A 50 -19.25 10.84 -5.83
C ASP A 50 -18.93 9.41 -5.40
N GLN A 51 -19.09 8.45 -6.31
CA GLN A 51 -18.79 7.06 -6.02
C GLN A 51 -17.31 6.88 -5.73
N VAL A 52 -16.45 7.49 -6.56
CA VAL A 52 -15.03 7.39 -6.38
C VAL A 52 -14.60 8.04 -5.06
N GLU A 53 -15.18 9.18 -4.74
CA GLU A 53 -14.85 9.84 -3.47
C GLU A 53 -15.28 9.00 -2.28
N ALA A 54 -16.46 8.38 -2.37
CA ALA A 54 -16.92 7.50 -1.30
C ALA A 54 -15.98 6.30 -1.14
N ASN A 55 -15.53 5.75 -2.25
CA ASN A 55 -14.59 4.64 -2.21
C ASN A 55 -13.26 5.06 -1.58
N LEU A 56 -12.81 6.27 -1.87
CA LEU A 56 -11.58 6.78 -1.26
C LEU A 56 -11.75 7.05 0.23
N ASP A 57 -12.93 7.51 0.64
CA ASP A 57 -13.21 7.67 2.07
C ASP A 57 -13.10 6.32 2.78
N GLU A 58 -13.65 5.29 2.16
CA GLU A 58 -13.59 3.94 2.71
C GLU A 58 -12.15 3.45 2.77
N LEU A 59 -11.40 3.69 1.70
CA LEU A 59 -10.00 3.29 1.67
C LEU A 59 -9.19 4.01 2.74
N ALA A 60 -9.49 5.28 2.97
CA ALA A 60 -8.82 6.03 4.02
C ALA A 60 -9.07 5.39 5.39
N GLN A 61 -10.30 4.93 5.62
CA GLN A 61 -10.63 4.23 6.85
C GLN A 61 -9.83 2.94 6.98
N LEU A 62 -9.70 2.19 5.89
CA LEU A 62 -8.93 0.96 5.91
C LEU A 62 -7.47 1.22 6.21
N VAL A 63 -6.91 2.26 5.61
CA VAL A 63 -5.53 2.64 5.82
C VAL A 63 -5.32 3.03 7.29
N ASP A 64 -6.23 3.80 7.85
CA ASP A 64 -6.15 4.17 9.26
C ASP A 64 -6.23 2.94 10.15
N THR A 65 -7.12 2.02 9.83
CA THR A 65 -7.25 0.78 10.59
C THR A 65 -5.97 -0.03 10.53
N ALA A 66 -5.28 0.00 9.38
CA ALA A 66 -4.03 -0.73 9.23
C ALA A 66 -2.87 -0.06 9.96
N GLY A 67 -3.06 1.14 10.49
CA GLY A 67 -2.04 1.80 11.28
C GLY A 67 -1.26 2.86 10.54
N ALA A 68 -1.81 3.44 9.47
CA ALA A 68 -1.13 4.45 8.68
C ALA A 68 -2.03 5.66 8.48
N ASP A 69 -1.44 6.76 8.02
CA ASP A 69 -2.17 8.01 7.83
C ASP A 69 -2.34 8.32 6.35
N PRO A 70 -3.58 8.47 5.88
CA PRO A 70 -3.80 8.95 4.52
C PRO A 70 -3.58 10.46 4.46
N VAL A 71 -2.58 10.89 3.68
CA VAL A 71 -2.16 12.29 3.68
C VAL A 71 -2.52 13.03 2.41
N ASP A 72 -2.86 12.33 1.33
CA ASP A 72 -3.22 12.98 0.08
C ASP A 72 -4.02 12.02 -0.77
N ARG A 73 -4.74 12.55 -1.76
CA ARG A 73 -5.56 11.78 -2.69
C ARG A 73 -5.29 12.24 -4.10
N VAL A 74 -5.18 11.29 -5.03
CA VAL A 74 -5.03 11.58 -6.45
C VAL A 74 -6.07 10.77 -7.21
N ILE A 75 -6.81 11.42 -8.09
CA ILE A 75 -7.83 10.76 -8.89
C ILE A 75 -7.51 10.99 -10.36
N GLN A 76 -7.59 9.95 -11.16
CA GLN A 76 -7.43 10.06 -12.60
C GLN A 76 -8.64 9.47 -13.29
N LYS A 77 -9.14 10.17 -14.31
CA LYS A 77 -10.21 9.68 -15.15
C LYS A 77 -9.59 8.98 -16.35
N ARG A 78 -10.01 7.76 -16.63
CA ARG A 78 -9.50 6.98 -17.75
C ARG A 78 -10.61 6.16 -18.35
N GLU A 79 -10.42 5.78 -19.64
CA GLU A 79 -11.34 4.87 -20.30
C GLU A 79 -11.06 3.43 -19.92
N ALA A 80 -9.80 3.10 -19.69
CA ALA A 80 -9.39 1.75 -19.35
C ALA A 80 -8.08 1.82 -18.58
N PRO A 81 -7.75 0.78 -17.80
CA PRO A 81 -6.48 0.79 -17.09
C PRO A 81 -5.31 0.63 -18.05
N ASP A 82 -4.20 1.26 -17.74
CA ASP A 82 -2.98 1.07 -18.49
C ASP A 82 -2.43 -0.31 -18.15
N PRO A 83 -2.10 -1.13 -19.16
CA PRO A 83 -1.62 -2.48 -18.87
C PRO A 83 -0.33 -2.51 -18.06
N ALA A 84 0.51 -1.50 -18.19
CA ALA A 84 1.81 -1.49 -17.54
C ALA A 84 1.78 -0.84 -16.16
N THR A 85 1.01 0.23 -15.99
CA THR A 85 1.07 1.05 -14.78
C THR A 85 -0.29 1.38 -14.20
N TYR A 86 -1.36 0.85 -14.73
CA TYR A 86 -2.74 1.09 -14.34
C TYR A 86 -3.18 2.54 -14.60
N VAL A 87 -2.41 3.52 -14.12
CA VAL A 87 -2.64 4.93 -14.44
C VAL A 87 -1.74 5.30 -15.61
N GLY A 88 -2.02 6.44 -16.25
CA GLY A 88 -1.14 6.89 -17.31
C GLY A 88 0.24 7.23 -16.79
N LYS A 89 1.25 7.18 -17.66
CA LYS A 89 2.62 7.44 -17.22
C LYS A 89 2.79 8.84 -16.68
N GLY A 90 2.14 9.82 -17.28
CA GLY A 90 2.19 11.18 -16.76
C GLY A 90 1.59 11.28 -15.38
N LYS A 91 0.49 10.57 -15.16
CA LYS A 91 -0.15 10.55 -13.85
C LYS A 91 0.74 9.84 -12.84
N ALA A 92 1.43 8.77 -13.24
CA ALA A 92 2.34 8.08 -12.33
C ALA A 92 3.44 9.04 -11.86
N THR A 93 3.98 9.85 -12.77
CA THR A 93 4.96 10.85 -12.40
C THR A 93 4.35 11.88 -11.45
N GLU A 94 3.13 12.29 -11.71
CA GLU A 94 2.43 13.24 -10.86
C GLU A 94 2.22 12.67 -9.46
N ILE A 95 1.89 11.38 -9.39
CA ILE A 95 1.74 10.70 -8.10
C ILE A 95 3.08 10.67 -7.36
N HIS A 96 4.15 10.41 -8.10
CA HIS A 96 5.48 10.45 -7.50
C HIS A 96 5.76 11.81 -6.89
N GLU A 97 5.46 12.88 -7.62
CA GLU A 97 5.68 14.22 -7.14
C GLU A 97 4.83 14.53 -5.91
N ALA A 98 3.57 14.10 -5.93
CA ALA A 98 2.70 14.28 -4.78
C ALA A 98 3.23 13.53 -3.57
N SER A 99 3.77 12.35 -3.80
CA SER A 99 4.34 11.54 -2.73
C SER A 99 5.57 12.18 -2.13
N GLU A 100 6.40 12.79 -2.99
CA GLU A 100 7.57 13.51 -2.50
C GLU A 100 7.15 14.74 -1.69
N ALA A 101 6.17 15.47 -2.19
CA ALA A 101 5.73 16.69 -1.51
C ALA A 101 5.11 16.39 -0.14
N SER A 102 4.43 15.28 0.00
CA SER A 102 3.78 14.91 1.26
C SER A 102 4.66 14.00 2.10
N ASP A 103 5.87 13.68 1.61
CA ASP A 103 6.80 12.80 2.32
C ASP A 103 6.15 11.44 2.58
N ALA A 104 5.46 10.92 1.59
CA ALA A 104 4.75 9.67 1.74
C ALA A 104 5.68 8.47 1.68
N ASP A 105 5.35 7.46 2.45
CA ASP A 105 6.12 6.21 2.48
C ASP A 105 5.58 5.19 1.51
N THR A 106 4.30 5.23 1.24
CA THR A 106 3.61 4.20 0.46
C THR A 106 2.47 4.85 -0.31
N VAL A 107 2.16 4.29 -1.46
CA VAL A 107 1.02 4.71 -2.27
C VAL A 107 0.04 3.55 -2.31
N VAL A 108 -1.23 3.82 -2.04
CA VAL A 108 -2.26 2.79 -2.04
C VAL A 108 -3.29 3.13 -3.11
N PHE A 109 -3.54 2.17 -3.99
CA PHE A 109 -4.50 2.30 -5.08
C PHE A 109 -5.82 1.66 -4.67
N ASP A 110 -6.90 2.35 -4.94
CA ASP A 110 -8.22 1.81 -4.66
C ASP A 110 -8.57 0.65 -5.58
N ASN A 111 -8.01 0.66 -6.78
CA ASN A 111 -8.27 -0.38 -7.79
C ASN A 111 -7.23 -1.48 -7.66
N GLU A 112 -7.62 -2.70 -8.02
CA GLU A 112 -6.72 -3.84 -7.92
C GLU A 112 -5.63 -3.76 -8.98
N LEU A 113 -4.40 -4.04 -8.58
CA LEU A 113 -3.24 -4.00 -9.46
C LEU A 113 -2.77 -5.41 -9.78
N SER A 114 -2.35 -5.63 -11.02
CA SER A 114 -1.67 -6.86 -11.34
C SER A 114 -0.24 -6.80 -10.79
N PRO A 115 0.42 -7.95 -10.63
CA PRO A 115 1.81 -7.93 -10.17
C PRO A 115 2.73 -7.12 -11.07
N ALA A 116 2.51 -7.15 -12.38
CA ALA A 116 3.33 -6.38 -13.30
C ALA A 116 3.10 -4.88 -13.13
N GLN A 117 1.83 -4.49 -12.95
CA GLN A 117 1.52 -3.09 -12.72
C GLN A 117 2.14 -2.60 -11.42
N GLN A 118 2.03 -3.40 -10.38
CA GLN A 118 2.61 -3.05 -9.09
C GLN A 118 4.12 -2.87 -9.20
N PHE A 119 4.79 -3.81 -9.86
CA PHE A 119 6.24 -3.76 -10.03
C PHE A 119 6.65 -2.49 -10.79
N ASN A 120 5.97 -2.21 -11.89
CA ASN A 120 6.30 -1.04 -12.70
C ASN A 120 6.04 0.26 -11.95
N LEU A 121 4.93 0.30 -11.21
CA LEU A 121 4.60 1.48 -10.43
C LEU A 121 5.64 1.74 -9.34
N GLU A 122 6.09 0.69 -8.68
CA GLU A 122 7.09 0.87 -7.63
C GLU A 122 8.39 1.44 -8.18
N LYS A 123 8.74 1.05 -9.41
CA LYS A 123 9.92 1.62 -10.04
C LYS A 123 9.77 3.10 -10.32
N ILE A 124 8.60 3.52 -10.76
CA ILE A 124 8.35 4.92 -11.08
C ILE A 124 8.20 5.74 -9.80
N LEU A 125 7.44 5.22 -8.85
CA LEU A 125 7.14 5.94 -7.63
C LEU A 125 8.28 5.91 -6.62
N LYS A 126 9.19 4.96 -6.78
CA LYS A 126 10.33 4.77 -5.88
C LYS A 126 9.89 4.56 -4.44
N ARG A 127 8.79 3.86 -4.28
CA ARG A 127 8.24 3.50 -2.98
C ARG A 127 7.25 2.37 -3.19
N THR A 128 6.79 1.79 -2.09
CA THR A 128 5.86 0.67 -2.14
C THR A 128 4.52 1.11 -2.71
N ALA A 129 3.96 0.29 -3.58
CA ALA A 129 2.63 0.50 -4.12
C ALA A 129 1.77 -0.69 -3.74
N LEU A 130 0.65 -0.43 -3.09
CA LEU A 130 -0.29 -1.46 -2.65
C LEU A 130 -1.64 -1.15 -3.25
N ASP A 131 -2.53 -2.14 -3.24
CA ASP A 131 -3.91 -1.90 -3.63
C ASP A 131 -4.82 -2.16 -2.43
N ARG A 132 -6.12 -1.95 -2.61
CA ARG A 132 -7.08 -2.12 -1.53
C ARG A 132 -7.02 -3.52 -0.96
N THR A 133 -6.92 -4.53 -1.82
CA THR A 133 -6.86 -5.91 -1.38
C THR A 133 -5.68 -6.15 -0.46
N ALA A 134 -4.52 -5.59 -0.80
CA ALA A 134 -3.33 -5.77 0.02
C ALA A 134 -3.52 -5.16 1.40
N VAL A 135 -4.17 -4.01 1.48
CA VAL A 135 -4.43 -3.37 2.78
C VAL A 135 -5.38 -4.23 3.61
N ILE A 136 -6.42 -4.76 2.98
CA ILE A 136 -7.37 -5.63 3.69
C ILE A 136 -6.67 -6.87 4.21
N LEU A 137 -5.83 -7.49 3.38
CA LEU A 137 -5.08 -8.66 3.82
C LEU A 137 -4.13 -8.33 4.96
N ASP A 138 -3.55 -7.13 4.92
CA ASP A 138 -2.68 -6.69 6.00
C ASP A 138 -3.44 -6.59 7.31
N ILE A 139 -4.64 -6.06 7.28
CA ILE A 139 -5.48 -5.96 8.47
C ILE A 139 -5.81 -7.34 9.01
N PHE A 140 -6.16 -8.26 8.10
CA PHE A 140 -6.45 -9.64 8.52
C PHE A 140 -5.23 -10.30 9.15
N ALA A 141 -4.06 -10.08 8.57
CA ALA A 141 -2.84 -10.67 9.12
C ALA A 141 -2.57 -10.17 10.53
N GLN A 142 -2.82 -8.87 10.77
CA GLN A 142 -2.67 -8.33 12.13
C GLN A 142 -3.62 -9.00 13.09
N ASN A 143 -4.88 -9.13 12.70
CA ASN A 143 -5.88 -9.71 13.59
C ASN A 143 -5.59 -11.18 13.88
N ALA A 144 -5.17 -11.93 12.88
CA ALA A 144 -4.86 -13.34 13.07
C ALA A 144 -3.71 -13.51 14.07
N THR A 145 -2.67 -12.69 13.93
CA THR A 145 -1.54 -12.76 14.83
C THR A 145 -1.97 -12.42 16.25
N THR A 146 -2.79 -11.39 16.40
CA THR A 146 -3.27 -10.98 17.71
C THR A 146 -4.10 -12.05 18.37
N LEU A 147 -5.01 -12.67 17.60
CA LEU A 147 -5.86 -13.71 18.16
C LEU A 147 -5.07 -14.93 18.58
N GLU A 148 -4.09 -15.32 17.77
CA GLU A 148 -3.24 -16.43 18.14
C GLU A 148 -2.48 -16.15 19.43
N GLY A 149 -1.95 -14.95 19.55
CA GLY A 149 -1.22 -14.58 20.75
C GLY A 149 -2.10 -14.61 21.97
N LYS A 150 -3.31 -14.12 21.86
CA LYS A 150 -4.24 -14.13 22.99
C LYS A 150 -4.61 -15.55 23.38
N ALA A 151 -4.88 -16.40 22.41
CA ALA A 151 -5.25 -17.77 22.69
C ALA A 151 -4.12 -18.50 23.43
N GLN A 152 -2.90 -18.28 23.00
CA GLN A 152 -1.77 -18.93 23.61
C GLN A 152 -1.58 -18.47 25.07
N VAL A 153 -1.75 -17.19 25.30
CA VAL A 153 -1.63 -16.66 26.65
C VAL A 153 -2.70 -17.24 27.55
N GLU A 154 -3.93 -17.33 27.07
CA GLU A 154 -5.00 -17.87 27.86
C GLU A 154 -4.78 -19.33 28.20
N LEU A 155 -4.29 -20.10 27.25
CA LEU A 155 -3.98 -21.50 27.53
C LEU A 155 -2.90 -21.64 28.58
N ALA A 156 -1.90 -20.78 28.53
CA ALA A 156 -0.84 -20.82 29.53
C ALA A 156 -1.38 -20.49 30.92
N GLN A 157 -2.35 -19.60 30.99
CA GLN A 157 -2.92 -19.23 32.30
C GLN A 157 -3.80 -20.31 32.88
N LEU A 158 -4.40 -21.10 32.03
CA LEU A 158 -5.28 -22.16 32.48
C LEU A 158 -4.52 -23.30 33.16
N LYS A 159 -3.26 -23.40 32.87
CA LYS A 159 -2.45 -24.44 33.47
C LYS A 159 -1.95 -24.00 34.86
#